data_f55f19867119aaec49fa1efe3f64ca39
#
_entry.id   f55f19867119aaec49fa1efe3f64ca39
#
_cell.length_a   1.000
_cell.length_b   1.000
_cell.length_c   1.000
_cell.angle_alpha   90.00
_cell.angle_beta   90.00
_cell.angle_gamma   90.00
#
_symmetry.space_group_name_H-M   'P 1'
#
loop_
_entity.id
_entity.type
_entity.pdbx_description
1 polymer ?
#
loop_
_entity_poly.entity_id
_entity_poly.type
_entity_poly.pdbx_seq_one_letter_code
_entity_poly.pdbx_strand_id
1 'polypeptide(L)'
;SEMVKKAREGVMEFLLINHPLDCPICDQGGECDLQDQAMAYGVPFSRYEENKRSVEDINLGPLIKTSMTRCISCTRCVRFMSEVAGASELGQTGRGEDSEIVSFLGASLSSELQGNLIDLCPVGALTSKPYAFTARPWELDKTETIDVMDGLGSNIRVDSKGNRVMRIMPINNDDINEEWISDKTRF
;
A
#
# COMPACT_ATOMS: atom_id res chain seq x y z
N SER A 1 19.01 22.47 0.74
CA SER A 1 19.38 23.53 -0.22
C SER A 1 18.22 23.75 -1.20
N GLU A 2 18.17 24.89 -1.86
CA GLU A 2 17.14 25.25 -2.86
C GLU A 2 17.14 24.25 -4.04
N MET A 3 18.29 23.80 -4.46
CA MET A 3 18.45 22.79 -5.52
C MET A 3 17.74 21.47 -5.14
N VAL A 4 17.90 21.01 -3.91
CA VAL A 4 17.25 19.77 -3.42
C VAL A 4 15.74 19.94 -3.40
N LYS A 5 15.23 21.11 -3.00
CA LYS A 5 13.80 21.41 -3.02
C LYS A 5 13.24 21.30 -4.43
N LYS A 6 13.87 21.97 -5.40
CA LYS A 6 13.46 21.92 -6.82
C LYS A 6 13.54 20.50 -7.40
N ALA A 7 14.56 19.72 -7.02
CA ALA A 7 14.65 18.33 -7.44
C ALA A 7 13.48 17.49 -6.92
N ARG A 8 13.09 17.66 -5.63
CA ARG A 8 11.93 16.98 -5.06
C ARG A 8 10.62 17.41 -5.72
N GLU A 9 10.44 18.71 -5.99
CA GLU A 9 9.29 19.21 -6.74
C GLU A 9 9.16 18.52 -8.11
N GLY A 10 10.28 18.41 -8.85
CA GLY A 10 10.32 17.71 -10.14
C GLY A 10 9.97 16.22 -10.04
N VAL A 11 10.50 15.51 -9.03
CA VAL A 11 10.16 14.09 -8.80
C VAL A 11 8.68 13.94 -8.47
N MET A 12 8.12 14.80 -7.61
CA MET A 12 6.69 14.78 -7.29
C MET A 12 5.82 15.04 -8.52
N GLU A 13 6.21 15.96 -9.38
CA GLU A 13 5.50 16.22 -10.63
C GLU A 13 5.45 14.96 -11.50
N PHE A 14 6.56 14.24 -11.68
CA PHE A 14 6.59 12.97 -12.43
C PHE A 14 5.71 11.89 -11.79
N LEU A 15 5.73 11.73 -10.48
CA LEU A 15 4.87 10.76 -9.80
C LEU A 15 3.37 11.07 -9.96
N LEU A 16 3.02 12.35 -10.06
CA LEU A 16 1.62 12.80 -10.16
C LEU A 16 1.09 12.86 -11.59
N ILE A 17 1.94 12.85 -12.61
CA ILE A 17 1.53 12.95 -14.02
C ILE A 17 0.45 11.92 -14.36
N ASN A 18 0.68 10.65 -14.09
CA ASN A 18 -0.24 9.56 -14.38
C ASN A 18 -1.08 9.10 -13.18
N HIS A 19 -0.83 9.66 -11.99
CA HIS A 19 -1.59 9.27 -10.81
C HIS A 19 -3.03 9.80 -10.89
N PRO A 20 -4.07 8.93 -10.71
CA PRO A 20 -5.46 9.36 -10.84
C PRO A 20 -5.88 10.26 -9.66
N LEU A 21 -6.86 11.13 -9.90
CA LEU A 21 -7.43 12.03 -8.89
C LEU A 21 -8.46 11.31 -8.00
N ASP A 22 -8.09 10.16 -7.47
CA ASP A 22 -8.97 9.23 -6.77
C ASP A 22 -8.97 9.38 -5.24
N CYS A 23 -8.27 10.34 -4.66
CA CYS A 23 -8.15 10.47 -3.21
C CYS A 23 -9.48 10.38 -2.45
N PRO A 24 -10.59 10.98 -2.92
CA PRO A 24 -11.89 10.87 -2.25
C PRO A 24 -12.45 9.44 -2.19
N ILE A 25 -12.12 8.59 -3.16
CA ILE A 25 -12.57 7.19 -3.25
C ILE A 25 -11.46 6.18 -2.99
N CYS A 26 -10.27 6.64 -2.62
CA CYS A 26 -9.10 5.81 -2.35
C CYS A 26 -9.04 5.46 -0.86
N ASP A 27 -8.97 4.16 -0.53
CA ASP A 27 -8.89 3.71 0.87
C ASP A 27 -7.59 4.11 1.58
N GLN A 28 -6.54 4.49 0.83
CA GLN A 28 -5.28 5.02 1.38
C GLN A 28 -5.38 6.51 1.76
N GLY A 29 -6.46 7.19 1.41
CA GLY A 29 -6.62 8.63 1.67
C GLY A 29 -6.54 8.96 3.17
N GLY A 30 -5.62 9.86 3.55
CA GLY A 30 -5.34 10.26 4.93
C GLY A 30 -4.19 9.50 5.60
N GLU A 31 -3.65 8.46 4.96
CA GLU A 31 -2.46 7.70 5.38
C GLU A 31 -1.59 7.32 4.18
N CYS A 32 -1.55 8.17 3.17
CA CYS A 32 -0.88 7.93 1.89
C CYS A 32 0.44 8.70 1.81
N ASP A 33 1.55 7.98 1.70
CA ASP A 33 2.89 8.58 1.56
C ASP A 33 2.96 9.56 0.39
N LEU A 34 2.29 9.25 -0.72
CA LEU A 34 2.28 10.13 -1.89
C LEU A 34 1.54 11.44 -1.61
N GLN A 35 0.41 11.41 -0.87
CA GLN A 35 -0.30 12.61 -0.46
C GLN A 35 0.57 13.49 0.44
N ASP A 36 1.20 12.90 1.44
CA ASP A 36 2.03 13.63 2.40
C ASP A 36 3.24 14.26 1.72
N GLN A 37 3.91 13.53 0.83
CA GLN A 37 5.01 14.07 0.04
C GLN A 37 4.56 15.14 -0.97
N ALA A 38 3.38 14.98 -1.58
CA ALA A 38 2.82 15.97 -2.49
C ALA A 38 2.46 17.28 -1.76
N MET A 39 1.95 17.20 -0.54
CA MET A 39 1.67 18.39 0.28
C MET A 39 2.96 19.08 0.74
N ALA A 40 4.01 18.32 1.04
CA ALA A 40 5.28 18.88 1.51
C ALA A 40 6.13 19.49 0.38
N TYR A 41 6.11 18.91 -0.81
CA TYR A 41 7.05 19.24 -1.90
C TYR A 41 6.37 19.45 -3.26
N GLY A 42 5.10 19.16 -3.39
CA GLY A 42 4.37 19.34 -4.65
C GLY A 42 4.04 20.81 -4.96
N VAL A 43 3.64 21.06 -6.18
CA VAL A 43 3.11 22.33 -6.64
C VAL A 43 1.58 22.27 -6.73
N PRO A 44 0.84 23.39 -6.55
CA PRO A 44 -0.62 23.38 -6.51
C PRO A 44 -1.31 23.33 -7.89
N PHE A 45 -0.56 23.13 -8.94
CA PHE A 45 -1.06 23.08 -10.32
C PHE A 45 -0.38 21.99 -11.12
N SER A 46 -1.00 21.56 -12.21
CA SER A 46 -0.44 20.62 -13.18
C SER A 46 -0.17 21.33 -14.51
N ARG A 47 0.96 20.98 -15.13
CA ARG A 47 1.31 21.36 -16.51
C ARG A 47 0.98 20.28 -17.53
N TYR A 48 0.52 19.12 -17.04
CA TYR A 48 0.22 17.96 -17.87
C TYR A 48 -1.19 18.08 -18.43
N GLU A 49 -1.34 18.10 -19.74
CA GLU A 49 -2.60 18.29 -20.47
C GLU A 49 -3.08 17.01 -21.16
N GLU A 50 -2.21 15.98 -21.23
CA GLU A 50 -2.55 14.71 -21.85
C GLU A 50 -3.43 13.83 -20.94
N ASN A 51 -4.01 12.79 -21.50
CA ASN A 51 -4.79 11.82 -20.74
C ASN A 51 -3.88 11.00 -19.81
N LYS A 52 -4.29 10.83 -18.57
CA LYS A 52 -3.57 9.96 -17.62
C LYS A 52 -3.70 8.50 -18.06
N ARG A 53 -2.61 7.74 -17.85
CA ARG A 53 -2.57 6.30 -18.12
C ARG A 53 -3.60 5.55 -17.26
N SER A 54 -4.25 4.55 -17.85
CA SER A 54 -5.10 3.59 -17.17
C SER A 54 -4.47 2.20 -17.24
N VAL A 55 -4.48 1.49 -16.13
CA VAL A 55 -3.93 0.12 -16.01
C VAL A 55 -5.03 -0.80 -15.51
N GLU A 56 -5.13 -2.01 -16.09
CA GLU A 56 -6.08 -3.02 -15.62
C GLU A 56 -5.76 -3.50 -14.21
N ASP A 57 -6.81 -3.74 -13.43
CA ASP A 57 -6.69 -4.33 -12.11
C ASP A 57 -6.41 -5.83 -12.20
N ILE A 58 -5.52 -6.31 -11.35
CA ILE A 58 -5.18 -7.73 -11.25
C ILE A 58 -5.91 -8.39 -10.08
N ASN A 59 -6.20 -9.67 -10.19
CA ASN A 59 -6.81 -10.43 -9.09
C ASN A 59 -5.72 -11.09 -8.24
N LEU A 60 -5.47 -10.56 -7.04
CA LEU A 60 -4.50 -11.11 -6.09
C LEU A 60 -5.15 -12.04 -5.03
N GLY A 61 -6.43 -12.32 -5.15
CA GLY A 61 -7.15 -13.20 -4.22
C GLY A 61 -8.17 -12.48 -3.34
N PRO A 62 -8.60 -13.10 -2.24
CA PRO A 62 -9.71 -12.59 -1.43
C PRO A 62 -9.31 -11.46 -0.47
N LEU A 63 -8.03 -11.32 -0.14
CA LEU A 63 -7.56 -10.42 0.92
C LEU A 63 -7.16 -9.04 0.39
N ILE A 64 -6.60 -8.97 -0.81
CA ILE A 64 -6.05 -7.74 -1.40
C ILE A 64 -6.95 -7.23 -2.51
N LYS A 65 -7.39 -5.97 -2.37
CA LYS A 65 -8.04 -5.21 -3.42
C LYS A 65 -6.98 -4.44 -4.20
N THR A 66 -7.06 -4.49 -5.51
CA THR A 66 -6.15 -3.79 -6.40
C THR A 66 -6.81 -2.58 -7.05
N SER A 67 -6.03 -1.56 -7.32
CA SER A 67 -6.35 -0.41 -8.15
C SER A 67 -5.06 0.02 -8.85
N MET A 68 -4.68 -0.74 -9.89
CA MET A 68 -3.34 -0.68 -10.45
C MET A 68 -3.04 0.64 -11.16
N THR A 69 -4.05 1.39 -11.59
CA THR A 69 -3.87 2.76 -12.08
C THR A 69 -3.22 3.69 -11.04
N ARG A 70 -3.37 3.41 -9.73
CA ARG A 70 -2.74 4.16 -8.64
C ARG A 70 -1.30 3.78 -8.37
N CYS A 71 -0.81 2.68 -8.96
CA CYS A 71 0.54 2.17 -8.72
C CYS A 71 1.60 3.16 -9.21
N ILE A 72 2.64 3.37 -8.38
CA ILE A 72 3.79 4.23 -8.71
C ILE A 72 5.03 3.40 -9.08
N SER A 73 4.88 2.12 -9.34
CA SER A 73 5.93 1.19 -9.78
C SER A 73 7.17 1.16 -8.85
N CYS A 74 6.97 1.35 -7.54
CA CYS A 74 8.05 1.38 -6.54
C CYS A 74 8.66 0.01 -6.23
N THR A 75 8.04 -1.07 -6.70
CA THR A 75 8.47 -2.48 -6.55
C THR A 75 8.57 -3.01 -5.11
N ARG A 76 8.11 -2.28 -4.09
CA ARG A 76 8.14 -2.75 -2.69
C ARG A 76 7.43 -4.09 -2.53
N CYS A 77 6.27 -4.27 -3.17
CA CYS A 77 5.50 -5.52 -3.14
C CYS A 77 6.25 -6.69 -3.78
N VAL A 78 6.90 -6.49 -4.91
CA VAL A 78 7.69 -7.52 -5.59
C VAL A 78 8.87 -7.95 -4.72
N ARG A 79 9.61 -6.97 -4.16
CA ARG A 79 10.76 -7.27 -3.29
C ARG A 79 10.34 -7.96 -2.00
N PHE A 80 9.26 -7.54 -1.38
CA PHE A 80 8.73 -8.23 -0.18
C PHE A 80 8.40 -9.69 -0.48
N MET A 81 7.68 -9.96 -1.57
CA MET A 81 7.31 -11.33 -1.93
C MET A 81 8.53 -12.21 -2.21
N SER A 82 9.57 -11.68 -2.86
CA SER A 82 10.77 -12.45 -3.20
C SER A 82 11.76 -12.58 -2.04
N GLU A 83 11.95 -11.53 -1.24
CA GLU A 83 13.03 -11.43 -0.25
C GLU A 83 12.58 -11.80 1.17
N VAL A 84 11.34 -11.48 1.55
CA VAL A 84 10.79 -11.73 2.89
C VAL A 84 9.86 -12.92 2.89
N ALA A 85 8.83 -12.92 2.05
CA ALA A 85 7.86 -14.02 1.98
C ALA A 85 8.41 -15.29 1.32
N GLY A 86 9.51 -15.18 0.54
CA GLY A 86 10.12 -16.30 -0.15
C GLY A 86 9.27 -16.89 -1.29
N ALA A 87 8.26 -16.16 -1.75
CA ALA A 87 7.32 -16.55 -2.80
C ALA A 87 7.37 -15.54 -3.95
N SER A 88 8.09 -15.85 -5.03
CA SER A 88 8.22 -14.94 -6.20
C SER A 88 6.96 -14.96 -7.09
N GLU A 89 5.79 -14.64 -6.51
CA GLU A 89 4.50 -14.66 -7.19
C GLU A 89 4.16 -13.34 -7.91
N LEU A 90 4.86 -12.26 -7.53
CA LEU A 90 4.73 -10.95 -8.16
C LEU A 90 5.98 -10.61 -8.96
N GLY A 91 5.78 -9.94 -10.07
CA GLY A 91 6.85 -9.43 -10.92
C GLY A 91 6.51 -8.08 -11.52
N GLN A 92 7.48 -7.49 -12.20
CA GLN A 92 7.32 -6.28 -12.99
C GLN A 92 7.55 -6.60 -14.44
N THR A 93 6.63 -6.18 -15.31
CA THR A 93 6.73 -6.29 -16.76
C THR A 93 6.81 -4.90 -17.40
N GLY A 94 7.23 -4.83 -18.65
CA GLY A 94 7.37 -3.56 -19.35
C GLY A 94 8.55 -2.70 -18.87
N ARG A 95 8.59 -1.48 -19.38
CA ARG A 95 9.61 -0.48 -19.04
C ARG A 95 9.06 0.94 -19.25
N GLY A 96 9.65 1.91 -18.57
CA GLY A 96 9.21 3.31 -18.64
C GLY A 96 7.76 3.44 -18.16
N GLU A 97 6.94 4.15 -18.90
CA GLU A 97 5.53 4.36 -18.57
C GLU A 97 4.67 3.10 -18.69
N ASP A 98 5.09 2.12 -19.51
CA ASP A 98 4.40 0.84 -19.67
C ASP A 98 4.79 -0.20 -18.60
N SER A 99 5.50 0.23 -17.58
CA SER A 99 5.91 -0.64 -16.48
C SER A 99 4.72 -0.98 -15.58
N GLU A 100 4.46 -2.27 -15.40
CA GLU A 100 3.32 -2.78 -14.63
C GLU A 100 3.74 -3.88 -13.65
N ILE A 101 3.10 -3.89 -12.48
CA ILE A 101 3.22 -5.00 -11.53
C ILE A 101 2.16 -6.04 -11.87
N VAL A 102 2.60 -7.27 -12.04
CA VAL A 102 1.72 -8.39 -12.43
C VAL A 102 1.97 -9.59 -11.54
N SER A 103 0.96 -10.46 -11.41
CA SER A 103 1.14 -11.78 -10.82
C SER A 103 1.53 -12.80 -11.89
N PHE A 104 2.25 -13.85 -11.48
CA PHE A 104 2.65 -14.91 -12.39
C PHE A 104 1.41 -15.60 -13.00
N LEU A 105 1.28 -15.54 -14.32
CA LEU A 105 0.15 -16.08 -15.09
C LEU A 105 -1.24 -15.67 -14.59
N GLY A 106 -1.39 -14.53 -13.95
CA GLY A 106 -2.67 -14.09 -13.39
C GLY A 106 -3.15 -14.87 -12.17
N ALA A 107 -2.26 -15.67 -11.55
CA ALA A 107 -2.59 -16.44 -10.34
C ALA A 107 -2.78 -15.53 -9.14
N SER A 108 -3.67 -15.94 -8.23
CA SER A 108 -3.80 -15.31 -6.91
C SER A 108 -2.60 -15.66 -6.03
N LEU A 109 -2.29 -14.77 -5.08
CA LEU A 109 -1.22 -15.00 -4.11
C LEU A 109 -1.58 -16.15 -3.16
N SER A 110 -0.58 -16.95 -2.79
CA SER A 110 -0.73 -18.10 -1.91
C SER A 110 0.00 -17.93 -0.56
N SER A 111 0.89 -16.94 -0.46
CA SER A 111 1.67 -16.70 0.77
C SER A 111 0.77 -16.28 1.93
N GLU A 112 1.02 -16.84 3.12
CA GLU A 112 0.36 -16.45 4.38
C GLU A 112 0.83 -15.10 4.94
N LEU A 113 1.76 -14.42 4.24
CA LEU A 113 2.25 -13.10 4.58
C LEU A 113 1.77 -12.01 3.59
N GLN A 114 0.91 -12.39 2.62
CA GLN A 114 0.48 -11.46 1.56
C GLN A 114 -0.21 -10.20 2.08
N GLY A 115 -0.87 -10.25 3.24
CA GLY A 115 -1.53 -9.10 3.85
C GLY A 115 -0.59 -7.93 4.17
N ASN A 116 0.72 -8.19 4.35
CA ASN A 116 1.70 -7.13 4.57
C ASN A 116 1.93 -6.25 3.34
N LEU A 117 1.57 -6.72 2.14
CA LEU A 117 1.59 -5.90 0.93
C LEU A 117 0.70 -4.65 1.02
N ILE A 118 -0.35 -4.73 1.84
CA ILE A 118 -1.29 -3.63 2.07
C ILE A 118 -0.58 -2.48 2.79
N ASP A 119 0.18 -2.81 3.85
CA ASP A 119 0.91 -1.81 4.65
C ASP A 119 2.14 -1.26 3.91
N LEU A 120 2.80 -2.12 3.13
CA LEU A 120 3.97 -1.75 2.35
C LEU A 120 3.66 -0.82 1.17
N CYS A 121 2.46 -0.91 0.62
CA CYS A 121 2.10 -0.11 -0.53
C CYS A 121 1.96 1.37 -0.14
N PRO A 122 2.82 2.27 -0.67
CA PRO A 122 2.83 3.67 -0.26
C PRO A 122 1.62 4.45 -0.79
N VAL A 123 0.83 3.82 -1.64
CA VAL A 123 -0.35 4.40 -2.31
C VAL A 123 -1.53 3.43 -2.25
N GLY A 124 -2.71 3.85 -2.65
CA GLY A 124 -3.91 3.02 -2.65
C GLY A 124 -4.01 2.02 -3.82
N ALA A 125 -2.86 1.53 -4.33
CA ALA A 125 -2.85 0.51 -5.38
C ALA A 125 -3.16 -0.88 -4.83
N LEU A 126 -2.66 -1.21 -3.63
CA LEU A 126 -2.94 -2.45 -2.91
C LEU A 126 -3.57 -2.08 -1.56
N THR A 127 -4.80 -2.48 -1.32
CA THR A 127 -5.55 -2.17 -0.11
C THR A 127 -6.26 -3.42 0.43
N SER A 128 -6.71 -3.37 1.68
CA SER A 128 -7.44 -4.49 2.27
C SER A 128 -8.82 -4.63 1.64
N LYS A 129 -9.11 -5.78 1.06
CA LYS A 129 -10.41 -6.06 0.44
C LYS A 129 -11.54 -6.17 1.47
N PRO A 130 -11.35 -6.84 2.63
CA PRO A 130 -12.38 -6.88 3.69
C PRO A 130 -12.65 -5.52 4.34
N TYR A 131 -11.67 -4.62 4.37
CA TYR A 131 -11.79 -3.29 4.96
C TYR A 131 -12.25 -2.21 3.96
N ALA A 132 -12.29 -2.53 2.67
CA ALA A 132 -12.54 -1.55 1.61
C ALA A 132 -13.78 -0.68 1.89
N PHE A 133 -13.61 0.64 1.83
CA PHE A 133 -14.66 1.66 1.97
C PHE A 133 -15.40 1.69 3.32
N THR A 134 -14.83 1.11 4.38
CA THR A 134 -15.53 1.01 5.68
C THR A 134 -15.30 2.19 6.61
N ALA A 135 -14.09 2.72 6.67
CA ALA A 135 -13.76 3.88 7.50
C ALA A 135 -12.52 4.62 6.99
N ARG A 136 -12.31 5.82 7.51
CA ARG A 136 -11.10 6.61 7.27
C ARG A 136 -10.15 6.53 8.48
N PRO A 137 -8.81 6.70 8.28
CA PRO A 137 -7.82 6.54 9.35
C PRO A 137 -8.05 7.44 10.56
N TRP A 138 -8.58 8.64 10.35
CA TRP A 138 -8.85 9.61 11.42
C TRP A 138 -10.12 9.31 12.23
N GLU A 139 -10.93 8.36 11.79
CA GLU A 139 -12.14 7.92 12.51
C GLU A 139 -11.86 6.77 13.47
N LEU A 140 -10.63 6.25 13.50
CA LEU A 140 -10.26 5.03 14.20
C LEU A 140 -9.56 5.32 15.51
N ASP A 141 -9.98 4.64 16.56
CA ASP A 141 -9.28 4.53 17.84
C ASP A 141 -8.18 3.48 17.71
N LYS A 142 -6.96 3.82 18.10
CA LYS A 142 -5.76 2.99 17.95
C LYS A 142 -5.32 2.46 19.31
N THR A 143 -5.28 1.14 19.45
CA THR A 143 -4.84 0.46 20.68
C THR A 143 -3.71 -0.50 20.36
N GLU A 144 -2.58 -0.32 21.02
CA GLU A 144 -1.43 -1.21 20.92
C GLU A 144 -1.61 -2.42 21.85
N THR A 145 -1.30 -3.61 21.35
CA THR A 145 -1.44 -4.85 22.10
C THR A 145 -0.54 -5.95 21.50
N ILE A 146 -0.66 -7.14 22.04
CA ILE A 146 0.06 -8.35 21.58
C ILE A 146 -0.96 -9.33 21.04
N ASP A 147 -0.62 -9.99 19.93
CA ASP A 147 -1.43 -11.08 19.40
C ASP A 147 -1.35 -12.30 20.30
N VAL A 148 -2.51 -12.74 20.79
CA VAL A 148 -2.65 -13.94 21.64
C VAL A 148 -3.09 -15.18 20.86
N MET A 149 -3.40 -15.03 19.56
CA MET A 149 -3.85 -16.11 18.68
C MET A 149 -2.68 -16.82 17.99
N ASP A 150 -1.50 -16.20 18.03
CA ASP A 150 -0.25 -16.73 17.48
C ASP A 150 0.77 -17.00 18.60
N GLY A 151 1.48 -18.12 18.51
CA GLY A 151 2.55 -18.48 19.46
C GLY A 151 3.77 -17.57 19.42
N LEU A 152 3.92 -16.74 18.37
CA LEU A 152 4.99 -15.76 18.25
C LEU A 152 4.79 -14.55 19.20
N GLY A 153 3.54 -14.20 19.50
CA GLY A 153 3.22 -13.04 20.31
C GLY A 153 3.52 -11.73 19.60
N SER A 154 3.17 -11.64 18.32
CA SER A 154 3.43 -10.45 17.50
C SER A 154 2.85 -9.18 18.09
N ASN A 155 3.60 -8.08 18.03
CA ASN A 155 3.13 -6.77 18.45
C ASN A 155 2.22 -6.18 17.38
N ILE A 156 1.01 -5.83 17.78
CA ILE A 156 -0.04 -5.37 16.88
C ILE A 156 -0.69 -4.10 17.39
N ARG A 157 -1.24 -3.35 16.45
CA ARG A 157 -2.16 -2.25 16.71
C ARG A 157 -3.54 -2.63 16.20
N VAL A 158 -4.49 -2.60 17.09
CA VAL A 158 -5.90 -2.79 16.77
C VAL A 158 -6.55 -1.44 16.53
N ASP A 159 -7.04 -1.23 15.33
CA ASP A 159 -7.78 -0.03 14.95
C ASP A 159 -9.27 -0.34 15.03
N SER A 160 -10.01 0.39 15.90
CA SER A 160 -11.43 0.18 16.17
C SER A 160 -12.27 1.43 15.90
N LYS A 161 -13.57 1.24 15.66
CA LYS A 161 -14.55 2.32 15.58
C LYS A 161 -15.74 1.96 16.46
N GLY A 162 -15.88 2.65 17.59
CA GLY A 162 -16.80 2.26 18.64
C GLY A 162 -16.51 0.85 19.19
N ASN A 163 -17.46 -0.05 19.11
CA ASN A 163 -17.34 -1.42 19.63
C ASN A 163 -16.89 -2.44 18.55
N ARG A 164 -16.44 -1.99 17.39
CA ARG A 164 -16.04 -2.88 16.28
C ARG A 164 -14.57 -2.73 15.97
N VAL A 165 -13.85 -3.86 15.93
CA VAL A 165 -12.50 -3.93 15.34
C VAL A 165 -12.64 -3.78 13.83
N MET A 166 -11.86 -2.86 13.27
CA MET A 166 -11.91 -2.51 11.86
C MET A 166 -10.75 -3.12 11.08
N ARG A 167 -9.55 -3.05 11.65
CA ARG A 167 -8.34 -3.66 11.08
C ARG A 167 -7.28 -3.88 12.13
N ILE A 168 -6.34 -4.78 11.83
CA ILE A 168 -5.15 -5.05 12.65
C ILE A 168 -3.93 -4.74 11.81
N MET A 169 -2.97 -4.03 12.41
CA MET A 169 -1.72 -3.62 11.77
C MET A 169 -0.52 -4.05 12.62
N PRO A 170 0.63 -4.35 12.02
CA PRO A 170 1.84 -4.64 12.77
C PRO A 170 2.37 -3.40 13.48
N ILE A 171 3.05 -3.63 14.61
CA ILE A 171 3.94 -2.66 15.24
C ILE A 171 5.35 -3.23 15.14
N ASN A 172 6.30 -2.38 14.76
CA ASN A 172 7.69 -2.80 14.66
C ASN A 172 8.23 -3.27 16.02
N ASN A 173 8.74 -4.50 16.02
CA ASN A 173 9.52 -5.06 17.11
C ASN A 173 10.59 -5.99 16.52
N ASP A 174 11.82 -5.49 16.44
CA ASP A 174 12.94 -6.20 15.80
C ASP A 174 13.28 -7.55 16.45
N ASP A 175 12.93 -7.74 17.74
CA ASP A 175 13.21 -8.97 18.47
C ASP A 175 12.14 -10.06 18.27
N ILE A 176 10.94 -9.74 17.76
CA ILE A 176 9.80 -10.65 17.72
C ILE A 176 9.25 -10.81 16.30
N ASN A 177 8.65 -9.77 15.74
CA ASN A 177 7.92 -9.83 14.48
C ASN A 177 8.44 -8.86 13.42
N GLU A 178 9.50 -8.09 13.71
CA GLU A 178 9.95 -7.00 12.85
C GLU A 178 8.77 -6.08 12.47
N GLU A 179 8.52 -5.86 11.21
CA GLU A 179 7.40 -5.04 10.69
C GLU A 179 6.25 -5.91 10.12
N TRP A 180 6.27 -7.24 10.35
CA TRP A 180 5.39 -8.18 9.67
C TRP A 180 4.44 -8.88 10.63
N ILE A 181 3.24 -9.23 10.13
CA ILE A 181 2.30 -10.12 10.80
C ILE A 181 1.73 -11.13 9.79
N SER A 182 1.32 -12.29 10.29
CA SER A 182 0.65 -13.28 9.45
C SER A 182 -0.76 -12.84 9.05
N ASP A 183 -1.26 -13.40 7.96
CA ASP A 183 -2.64 -13.15 7.52
C ASP A 183 -3.65 -13.64 8.56
N LYS A 184 -3.33 -14.73 9.30
CA LYS A 184 -4.13 -15.22 10.41
C LYS A 184 -4.28 -14.19 11.53
N THR A 185 -3.21 -13.44 11.85
CA THR A 185 -3.25 -12.38 12.86
C THR A 185 -4.04 -11.17 12.35
N ARG A 186 -3.96 -10.90 11.04
CA ARG A 186 -4.57 -9.71 10.42
C ARG A 186 -6.07 -9.84 10.18
N PHE A 187 -6.56 -11.05 9.81
CA PHE A 187 -7.91 -11.33 9.34
C PHE A 187 -8.61 -12.42 10.17
#